data_bac6c6c8aab0255eeefa3fa1275a9be8
#
_entry.id   bac6c6c8aab0255eeefa3fa1275a9be8
#
_cell.length_a   1.000
_cell.length_b   1.000
_cell.length_c   1.000
_cell.angle_alpha   90.00
_cell.angle_beta   90.00
_cell.angle_gamma   90.00
#
_symmetry.space_group_name_H-M   'P 1'
#
loop_
_entity.id
_entity.type
_entity.pdbx_description
1 polymer ?
#
loop_
_entity_poly.entity_id
_entity_poly.type
_entity_poly.pdbx_seq_one_letter_code
_entity_poly.pdbx_strand_id
1 'polypeptide(L)'
;AAITNNALNDVAWNGVDTLVAVGDSGVILGSANATTDPWADVSLAAVPQQLTGVTWESVNSQFLIVGAGNTVVTGDGTNWAQQDLGNLPGASNLEDVAWLGDKYIAVGNNATILTSNIDGSAWEAQDAGPVPGTTSFNAVAANDTAIVVVGTNGTILTSLDTVTWEAQPLPENNDLNDATWDGSQFMVVGSNDTVLTSPDGLAWTQHIPGTSNINLAAVTQYDSGLPQNPAIGAVGSSGTLVLDPDADPGTIVLTGTTRMLSGMTRVDDGAGNAYFVIVGNDGTVLTAR
;
A
#
# COMPACT_ATOMS: atom_id res chain seq x y z
N ALA A 1 -1.77 -6.09 -24.44
CA ALA A 1 -0.48 -5.38 -24.59
C ALA A 1 -0.34 -4.45 -23.38
N ALA A 2 0.87 -4.33 -22.83
CA ALA A 2 1.12 -3.36 -21.76
C ALA A 2 0.78 -1.93 -22.24
N ILE A 3 0.12 -1.14 -21.40
CA ILE A 3 -0.25 0.24 -21.71
C ILE A 3 0.94 1.17 -21.50
N THR A 4 1.83 0.77 -20.62
CA THR A 4 3.09 1.45 -20.31
C THR A 4 4.21 0.42 -20.17
N ASN A 5 5.46 0.88 -20.31
CA ASN A 5 6.65 0.09 -19.96
C ASN A 5 7.21 0.48 -18.58
N ASN A 6 6.62 1.48 -17.95
CA ASN A 6 7.02 1.90 -16.59
C ASN A 6 6.56 0.87 -15.56
N ALA A 7 7.32 0.72 -14.49
CA ALA A 7 6.86 -0.06 -13.36
C ALA A 7 5.63 0.60 -12.75
N LEU A 8 4.66 -0.22 -12.36
CA LEU A 8 3.51 0.19 -11.55
C LEU A 8 3.81 -0.22 -10.11
N ASN A 9 3.69 0.72 -9.20
CA ASN A 9 4.12 0.57 -7.81
C ASN A 9 2.95 0.22 -6.89
N ASP A 10 1.77 0.81 -7.14
CA ASP A 10 0.60 0.58 -6.29
C ASP A 10 -0.70 0.70 -7.09
N VAL A 11 -1.81 0.20 -6.51
CA VAL A 11 -3.14 0.20 -7.11
C VAL A 11 -4.24 0.27 -6.05
N ALA A 12 -5.22 1.16 -6.26
CA ALA A 12 -6.40 1.29 -5.40
C ALA A 12 -7.70 1.19 -6.18
N TRP A 13 -8.77 0.77 -5.48
CA TRP A 13 -10.13 0.68 -5.98
C TRP A 13 -11.07 1.58 -5.15
N ASN A 14 -12.01 2.28 -5.83
CA ASN A 14 -12.95 3.18 -5.15
C ASN A 14 -14.16 2.49 -4.49
N GLY A 15 -14.18 1.16 -4.49
CA GLY A 15 -15.27 0.39 -3.90
C GLY A 15 -16.52 0.29 -4.80
N VAL A 16 -16.51 0.88 -6.00
CA VAL A 16 -17.67 0.92 -6.92
C VAL A 16 -17.28 0.47 -8.33
N ASP A 17 -16.52 1.29 -9.04
CA ASP A 17 -16.29 1.10 -10.48
C ASP A 17 -14.91 1.54 -10.96
N THR A 18 -14.16 2.33 -10.20
CA THR A 18 -12.91 2.94 -10.67
C THR A 18 -11.68 2.36 -9.99
N LEU A 19 -10.71 1.95 -10.79
CA LEU A 19 -9.38 1.51 -10.38
C LEU A 19 -8.35 2.54 -10.84
N VAL A 20 -7.39 2.82 -9.97
CA VAL A 20 -6.25 3.69 -10.26
C VAL A 20 -4.97 2.95 -9.91
N ALA A 21 -4.03 2.87 -10.86
CA ALA A 21 -2.69 2.36 -10.66
C ALA A 21 -1.66 3.45 -10.91
N VAL A 22 -0.63 3.52 -10.09
CA VAL A 22 0.40 4.55 -10.13
C VAL A 22 1.79 3.95 -10.26
N GLY A 23 2.73 4.72 -10.80
CA GLY A 23 4.06 4.16 -11.02
C GLY A 23 5.14 5.16 -11.39
N ASP A 24 6.22 4.62 -11.95
CA ASP A 24 7.40 5.39 -12.32
C ASP A 24 7.10 6.45 -13.37
N SER A 25 7.88 7.54 -13.33
CA SER A 25 7.76 8.67 -14.26
C SER A 25 6.40 9.36 -14.25
N GLY A 26 5.69 9.34 -13.12
CA GLY A 26 4.40 10.01 -12.95
C GLY A 26 3.24 9.31 -13.65
N VAL A 27 3.40 8.03 -14.00
CA VAL A 27 2.31 7.27 -14.64
C VAL A 27 1.13 7.12 -13.68
N ILE A 28 -0.06 7.49 -14.18
CA ILE A 28 -1.34 7.20 -13.56
C ILE A 28 -2.21 6.50 -14.61
N LEU A 29 -2.64 5.29 -14.34
CA LEU A 29 -3.55 4.53 -15.17
C LEU A 29 -4.90 4.44 -14.48
N GLY A 30 -5.98 4.69 -15.24
CA GLY A 30 -7.36 4.52 -14.78
C GLY A 30 -8.08 3.41 -15.53
N SER A 31 -8.97 2.68 -14.86
CA SER A 31 -9.86 1.70 -15.48
C SER A 31 -11.20 1.67 -14.75
N ALA A 32 -12.29 1.61 -15.49
CA ALA A 32 -13.63 1.43 -14.93
C ALA A 32 -13.92 -0.03 -14.54
N ASN A 33 -13.15 -0.99 -15.07
CA ASN A 33 -13.22 -2.40 -14.70
C ASN A 33 -11.97 -3.14 -15.20
N ALA A 34 -11.14 -3.61 -14.28
CA ALA A 34 -9.86 -4.24 -14.62
C ALA A 34 -9.97 -5.52 -15.46
N THR A 35 -11.16 -6.16 -15.52
CA THR A 35 -11.36 -7.42 -16.27
C THR A 35 -11.93 -7.20 -17.67
N THR A 36 -12.71 -6.13 -17.87
CA THR A 36 -13.45 -5.88 -19.13
C THR A 36 -13.05 -4.62 -19.85
N ASP A 37 -12.63 -3.59 -19.09
CA ASP A 37 -12.31 -2.29 -19.65
C ASP A 37 -10.80 -2.10 -19.78
N PRO A 38 -10.34 -1.48 -20.87
CA PRO A 38 -8.93 -1.20 -21.02
C PRO A 38 -8.49 -0.13 -20.01
N TRP A 39 -7.31 -0.32 -19.45
CA TRP A 39 -6.64 0.74 -18.72
C TRP A 39 -6.30 1.90 -19.64
N ALA A 40 -6.50 3.12 -19.19
CA ALA A 40 -6.17 4.34 -19.92
C ALA A 40 -5.10 5.13 -19.16
N ASP A 41 -4.18 5.76 -19.90
CA ASP A 41 -3.24 6.72 -19.34
C ASP A 41 -3.99 8.04 -19.02
N VAL A 42 -4.07 8.37 -17.73
CA VAL A 42 -4.70 9.58 -17.21
C VAL A 42 -3.69 10.43 -16.44
N SER A 43 -2.40 10.27 -16.73
CA SER A 43 -1.29 10.91 -16.04
C SER A 43 -1.36 12.45 -16.12
N LEU A 44 -0.90 13.09 -15.03
CA LEU A 44 -0.79 14.54 -14.98
C LEU A 44 0.59 14.98 -15.46
N ALA A 45 0.68 15.63 -16.61
CA ALA A 45 1.95 16.05 -17.23
C ALA A 45 2.84 16.94 -16.33
N ALA A 46 2.24 17.62 -15.33
CA ALA A 46 2.98 18.43 -14.36
C ALA A 46 3.71 17.61 -13.30
N VAL A 47 3.46 16.30 -13.21
CA VAL A 47 3.99 15.40 -12.18
C VAL A 47 4.78 14.27 -12.83
N PRO A 48 6.04 14.53 -13.24
CA PRO A 48 6.88 13.49 -13.84
C PRO A 48 7.64 12.63 -12.81
N GLN A 49 7.42 12.85 -11.51
CA GLN A 49 8.07 12.12 -10.43
C GLN A 49 7.53 10.70 -10.31
N GLN A 50 8.31 9.81 -9.71
CA GLN A 50 7.83 8.49 -9.31
C GLN A 50 6.66 8.64 -8.34
N LEU A 51 5.59 7.90 -8.59
CA LEU A 51 4.44 7.76 -7.70
C LEU A 51 4.50 6.38 -7.05
N THR A 52 4.32 6.32 -5.74
CA THR A 52 4.64 5.15 -4.91
C THR A 52 3.43 4.54 -4.25
N GLY A 53 2.49 5.36 -3.75
CA GLY A 53 1.30 4.92 -3.05
C GLY A 53 0.05 5.63 -3.55
N VAL A 54 -1.09 4.93 -3.49
CA VAL A 54 -2.41 5.47 -3.81
C VAL A 54 -3.46 4.90 -2.87
N THR A 55 -4.32 5.77 -2.35
CA THR A 55 -5.47 5.38 -1.53
C THR A 55 -6.75 6.03 -2.02
N TRP A 56 -7.90 5.43 -1.69
CA TRP A 56 -9.22 5.99 -1.94
C TRP A 56 -9.88 6.39 -0.63
N GLU A 57 -10.60 7.50 -0.63
CA GLU A 57 -11.49 7.86 0.46
C GLU A 57 -12.90 8.21 -0.04
N SER A 58 -13.89 7.80 0.70
CA SER A 58 -15.29 7.90 0.30
C SER A 58 -15.98 9.21 0.72
N VAL A 59 -15.39 9.99 1.63
CA VAL A 59 -16.00 11.22 2.18
C VAL A 59 -16.06 12.32 1.12
N ASN A 60 -14.92 12.61 0.45
CA ASN A 60 -14.84 13.55 -0.66
C ASN A 60 -14.89 12.83 -2.02
N SER A 61 -14.97 11.50 -2.03
CA SER A 61 -14.96 10.66 -3.23
C SER A 61 -13.74 10.93 -4.10
N GLN A 62 -12.53 10.82 -3.52
CA GLN A 62 -11.28 11.10 -4.21
C GLN A 62 -10.20 10.05 -3.94
N PHE A 63 -9.34 9.86 -4.92
CA PHE A 63 -8.05 9.23 -4.75
C PHE A 63 -7.03 10.25 -4.26
N LEU A 64 -6.11 9.82 -3.40
CA LEU A 64 -4.92 10.56 -3.05
C LEU A 64 -3.70 9.69 -3.38
N ILE A 65 -2.74 10.29 -4.09
CA ILE A 65 -1.52 9.66 -4.57
C ILE A 65 -0.33 10.38 -3.94
N VAL A 66 0.66 9.61 -3.52
CA VAL A 66 1.93 10.13 -3.00
C VAL A 66 3.10 9.67 -3.84
N GLY A 67 4.26 10.34 -3.69
CA GLY A 67 5.46 9.96 -4.42
C GLY A 67 6.72 10.75 -4.07
N ALA A 68 7.72 10.63 -4.94
CA ALA A 68 9.02 11.21 -4.76
C ALA A 68 8.97 12.75 -4.64
N GLY A 69 9.84 13.31 -3.80
CA GLY A 69 10.00 14.75 -3.63
C GLY A 69 8.79 15.44 -2.98
N ASN A 70 8.16 14.79 -2.00
CA ASN A 70 6.93 15.26 -1.34
C ASN A 70 5.77 15.47 -2.34
N THR A 71 5.69 14.66 -3.38
CA THR A 71 4.59 14.73 -4.34
C THR A 71 3.30 14.23 -3.70
N VAL A 72 2.24 15.04 -3.77
CA VAL A 72 0.86 14.66 -3.45
C VAL A 72 -0.04 15.10 -4.59
N VAL A 73 -0.92 14.20 -5.04
CA VAL A 73 -1.89 14.43 -6.10
C VAL A 73 -3.26 13.93 -5.63
N THR A 74 -4.30 14.70 -5.85
CA THR A 74 -5.69 14.30 -5.58
C THR A 74 -6.51 14.29 -6.86
N GLY A 75 -7.52 13.42 -6.93
CA GLY A 75 -8.39 13.37 -8.11
C GLY A 75 -9.50 12.34 -8.03
N ASP A 76 -10.38 12.34 -9.05
CA ASP A 76 -11.56 11.48 -9.15
C ASP A 76 -11.33 10.19 -9.96
N GLY A 77 -10.08 9.91 -10.35
CA GLY A 77 -9.72 8.80 -11.23
C GLY A 77 -9.54 9.20 -12.70
N THR A 78 -9.95 10.42 -13.08
CA THR A 78 -9.80 10.98 -14.44
C THR A 78 -9.17 12.37 -14.44
N ASN A 79 -9.50 13.19 -13.48
CA ASN A 79 -9.01 14.56 -13.33
C ASN A 79 -8.15 14.65 -12.08
N TRP A 80 -6.94 15.19 -12.23
CA TRP A 80 -5.93 15.23 -11.18
C TRP A 80 -5.44 16.64 -10.89
N ALA A 81 -5.14 16.91 -9.63
CA ALA A 81 -4.55 18.16 -9.17
C ALA A 81 -3.38 17.86 -8.21
N GLN A 82 -2.19 18.42 -8.51
CA GLN A 82 -1.07 18.38 -7.59
C GLN A 82 -1.34 19.34 -6.43
N GLN A 83 -1.07 18.87 -5.20
CA GLN A 83 -1.23 19.65 -3.99
C GLN A 83 0.08 20.37 -3.65
N ASP A 84 -0.03 21.60 -3.15
CA ASP A 84 1.11 22.33 -2.61
C ASP A 84 1.23 22.04 -1.10
N LEU A 85 2.28 21.32 -0.72
CA LEU A 85 2.52 20.97 0.68
C LEU A 85 3.14 22.12 1.49
N GLY A 86 3.35 23.29 0.89
CA GLY A 86 3.96 24.44 1.56
C GLY A 86 5.43 24.17 1.93
N ASN A 87 5.86 24.71 3.07
CA ASN A 87 7.26 24.60 3.56
C ASN A 87 7.44 23.42 4.52
N LEU A 88 7.10 22.20 4.11
CA LEU A 88 7.46 21.03 4.90
C LEU A 88 8.98 20.86 4.96
N PRO A 89 9.56 20.45 6.09
CA PRO A 89 11.00 20.31 6.24
C PRO A 89 11.53 19.17 5.35
N GLY A 90 12.42 19.54 4.42
CA GLY A 90 13.18 18.61 3.57
C GLY A 90 12.35 18.02 2.42
N ALA A 91 12.97 17.86 1.26
CA ALA A 91 12.41 17.03 0.20
C ALA A 91 12.58 15.56 0.60
N SER A 92 11.50 14.84 0.81
CA SER A 92 11.50 13.41 1.11
C SER A 92 10.71 12.65 0.05
N ASN A 93 11.06 11.40 -0.18
CA ASN A 93 10.13 10.54 -0.91
C ASN A 93 9.07 10.07 0.07
N LEU A 94 7.82 10.27 -0.28
CA LEU A 94 6.71 9.60 0.36
C LEU A 94 6.58 8.23 -0.30
N GLU A 95 6.41 7.19 0.49
CA GLU A 95 6.36 5.81 0.00
C GLU A 95 4.94 5.25 0.03
N ASP A 96 4.14 5.63 1.04
CA ASP A 96 2.78 5.14 1.19
C ASP A 96 1.85 6.15 1.87
N VAL A 97 0.52 5.95 1.71
CA VAL A 97 -0.52 6.80 2.25
C VAL A 97 -1.76 6.01 2.63
N ALA A 98 -2.33 6.30 3.80
CA ALA A 98 -3.59 5.72 4.27
C ALA A 98 -4.60 6.81 4.63
N TRP A 99 -5.89 6.48 4.48
CA TRP A 99 -7.01 7.26 4.96
C TRP A 99 -7.42 6.80 6.36
N LEU A 100 -7.52 7.71 7.33
CA LEU A 100 -7.83 7.41 8.73
C LEU A 100 -9.30 7.69 9.11
N GLY A 101 -10.16 8.00 8.13
CA GLY A 101 -11.56 8.34 8.36
C GLY A 101 -11.84 9.85 8.49
N ASP A 102 -10.86 10.63 8.91
CA ASP A 102 -10.96 12.09 9.08
C ASP A 102 -9.77 12.88 8.50
N LYS A 103 -8.69 12.20 8.15
CA LYS A 103 -7.44 12.76 7.60
C LYS A 103 -6.64 11.69 6.88
N TYR A 104 -5.66 12.10 6.10
CA TYR A 104 -4.65 11.20 5.56
C TYR A 104 -3.40 11.18 6.45
N ILE A 105 -2.72 10.05 6.41
CA ILE A 105 -1.35 9.91 6.89
C ILE A 105 -0.48 9.43 5.73
N ALA A 106 0.67 10.08 5.50
CA ALA A 106 1.67 9.66 4.52
C ALA A 106 2.99 9.42 5.23
N VAL A 107 3.70 8.39 4.80
CA VAL A 107 4.99 7.98 5.37
C VAL A 107 6.05 7.88 4.29
N GLY A 108 7.32 7.98 4.68
CA GLY A 108 8.40 7.92 3.70
C GLY A 108 9.80 7.93 4.28
N ASN A 109 10.75 8.28 3.42
CA ASN A 109 12.17 8.29 3.75
C ASN A 109 12.49 9.31 4.84
N ASN A 110 13.66 9.15 5.49
CA ASN A 110 14.15 10.04 6.55
C ASN A 110 13.22 10.17 7.76
N ALA A 111 12.59 9.06 8.15
CA ALA A 111 11.60 8.99 9.23
C ALA A 111 10.43 9.97 9.04
N THR A 112 10.03 10.22 7.79
CA THR A 112 8.94 11.14 7.47
C THR A 112 7.61 10.55 7.80
N ILE A 113 6.83 11.26 8.62
CA ILE A 113 5.39 11.04 8.85
C ILE A 113 4.70 12.39 8.65
N LEU A 114 3.72 12.43 7.77
CA LEU A 114 2.90 13.60 7.50
C LEU A 114 1.45 13.27 7.79
N THR A 115 0.70 14.20 8.38
CA THR A 115 -0.75 14.11 8.51
C THR A 115 -1.41 15.28 7.81
N SER A 116 -2.59 15.06 7.25
CA SER A 116 -3.31 16.09 6.51
C SER A 116 -4.60 16.52 7.23
N ASN A 117 -5.26 17.53 6.65
CA ASN A 117 -6.68 17.77 6.88
C ASN A 117 -7.54 16.79 6.05
N ILE A 118 -8.85 16.86 6.21
CA ILE A 118 -9.83 15.93 5.62
C ILE A 118 -9.81 15.86 4.08
N ASP A 119 -9.43 16.94 3.39
CA ASP A 119 -9.40 17.00 1.92
C ASP A 119 -7.99 16.80 1.32
N GLY A 120 -6.97 16.59 2.17
CA GLY A 120 -5.59 16.39 1.73
C GLY A 120 -4.89 17.66 1.22
N SER A 121 -5.45 18.85 1.45
CA SER A 121 -4.89 20.13 0.94
C SER A 121 -3.87 20.77 1.87
N ALA A 122 -3.88 20.45 3.16
CA ALA A 122 -2.95 20.98 4.16
C ALA A 122 -2.28 19.84 4.92
N TRP A 123 -0.96 19.89 5.06
CA TRP A 123 -0.16 18.82 5.66
C TRP A 123 0.76 19.35 6.75
N GLU A 124 0.95 18.53 7.78
CA GLU A 124 1.83 18.79 8.91
C GLU A 124 2.79 17.61 9.14
N ALA A 125 4.06 17.92 9.44
CA ALA A 125 5.02 16.89 9.79
C ALA A 125 4.86 16.50 11.26
N GLN A 126 4.90 15.19 11.51
CA GLN A 126 4.85 14.60 12.84
C GLN A 126 6.24 14.12 13.27
N ASP A 127 6.51 14.14 14.57
CA ASP A 127 7.73 13.55 15.13
C ASP A 127 7.59 12.03 15.20
N ALA A 128 8.40 11.31 14.45
CA ALA A 128 8.39 9.84 14.42
C ALA A 128 8.91 9.18 15.73
N GLY A 129 9.28 9.97 16.73
CA GLY A 129 9.71 9.48 18.04
C GLY A 129 11.08 8.80 18.03
N PRO A 130 11.23 7.63 18.67
CA PRO A 130 12.53 7.07 19.04
C PRO A 130 13.24 6.29 17.91
N VAL A 131 13.04 6.65 16.65
CA VAL A 131 13.72 6.00 15.51
C VAL A 131 14.81 6.89 14.93
N PRO A 132 15.88 6.31 14.32
CA PRO A 132 16.87 7.09 13.62
C PRO A 132 16.24 7.92 12.49
N GLY A 133 16.63 9.18 12.33
CA GLY A 133 16.18 10.04 11.24
C GLY A 133 16.59 9.59 9.82
N THR A 134 17.32 8.48 9.70
CA THR A 134 17.65 7.81 8.44
C THR A 134 16.77 6.60 8.14
N THR A 135 15.83 6.28 9.03
CA THR A 135 14.88 5.19 8.82
C THR A 135 13.96 5.51 7.62
N SER A 136 13.76 4.56 6.74
CA SER A 136 12.74 4.68 5.70
C SER A 136 11.50 3.92 6.13
N PHE A 137 10.36 4.60 6.13
CA PHE A 137 9.05 3.98 6.29
C PHE A 137 8.52 3.62 4.91
N ASN A 138 8.08 2.39 4.75
CA ASN A 138 7.66 1.82 3.47
C ASN A 138 6.14 1.72 3.34
N ALA A 139 5.43 1.50 4.48
CA ALA A 139 3.98 1.38 4.46
C ALA A 139 3.32 1.85 5.76
N VAL A 140 2.03 2.15 5.67
CA VAL A 140 1.17 2.52 6.79
C VAL A 140 -0.19 1.84 6.68
N ALA A 141 -0.62 1.20 7.76
CA ALA A 141 -1.96 0.62 7.90
C ALA A 141 -2.65 1.17 9.14
N ALA A 142 -3.97 1.25 9.11
CA ALA A 142 -4.75 1.74 10.25
C ALA A 142 -6.07 0.98 10.40
N ASN A 143 -6.56 0.99 11.64
CA ASN A 143 -7.94 0.67 11.99
C ASN A 143 -8.51 1.80 12.85
N ASP A 144 -9.70 1.61 13.42
CA ASP A 144 -10.38 2.64 14.24
C ASP A 144 -9.61 2.97 15.53
N THR A 145 -8.61 2.20 15.93
CA THR A 145 -7.96 2.31 17.25
C THR A 145 -6.45 2.49 17.19
N ALA A 146 -5.80 2.06 16.13
CA ALA A 146 -4.34 2.08 16.02
C ALA A 146 -3.87 2.33 14.58
N ILE A 147 -2.71 2.93 14.47
CA ILE A 147 -1.98 3.16 13.22
C ILE A 147 -0.65 2.46 13.35
N VAL A 148 -0.30 1.67 12.36
CA VAL A 148 0.95 0.92 12.26
C VAL A 148 1.74 1.44 11.07
N VAL A 149 2.99 1.86 11.31
CA VAL A 149 3.95 2.25 10.29
C VAL A 149 5.08 1.24 10.28
N VAL A 150 5.45 0.75 9.11
CA VAL A 150 6.51 -0.24 8.94
C VAL A 150 7.61 0.24 8.00
N GLY A 151 8.81 -0.29 8.14
CA GLY A 151 9.92 0.17 7.32
C GLY A 151 11.18 -0.67 7.41
N THR A 152 12.29 -0.04 7.04
CA THR A 152 13.60 -0.69 6.96
C THR A 152 14.10 -1.18 8.32
N ASN A 153 14.94 -2.23 8.29
CA ASN A 153 15.56 -2.84 9.46
C ASN A 153 14.56 -3.33 10.53
N GLY A 154 13.43 -3.89 10.11
CA GLY A 154 12.41 -4.41 11.01
C GLY A 154 11.72 -3.32 11.85
N THR A 155 11.70 -2.09 11.37
CA THR A 155 11.05 -0.99 12.10
C THR A 155 9.54 -1.15 12.07
N ILE A 156 8.91 -1.16 13.25
CA ILE A 156 7.47 -0.98 13.43
C ILE A 156 7.25 0.16 14.43
N LEU A 157 6.43 1.12 14.05
CA LEU A 157 5.89 2.14 14.96
C LEU A 157 4.38 1.96 15.08
N THR A 158 3.86 2.17 16.29
CA THR A 158 2.43 2.17 16.56
C THR A 158 2.03 3.50 17.20
N SER A 159 0.91 4.06 16.77
CA SER A 159 0.30 5.25 17.35
C SER A 159 -1.20 5.05 17.52
N LEU A 160 -1.79 5.68 18.58
CA LEU A 160 -3.22 5.70 18.83
C LEU A 160 -3.83 7.09 18.56
N ASP A 161 -3.01 8.10 18.24
CA ASP A 161 -3.41 9.51 18.17
C ASP A 161 -2.77 10.31 17.02
N THR A 162 -1.94 9.67 16.17
CA THR A 162 -1.14 10.28 15.10
C THR A 162 0.02 11.18 15.55
N VAL A 163 0.18 11.40 16.84
CA VAL A 163 1.16 12.34 17.44
C VAL A 163 2.24 11.62 18.24
N THR A 164 1.82 10.64 19.04
CA THR A 164 2.72 9.84 19.87
C THR A 164 3.00 8.51 19.21
N TRP A 165 4.28 8.21 18.96
CA TRP A 165 4.72 6.99 18.29
C TRP A 165 5.57 6.13 19.21
N GLU A 166 5.27 4.84 19.27
CA GLU A 166 5.99 3.85 20.06
C GLU A 166 6.62 2.79 19.14
N ALA A 167 7.92 2.55 19.29
CA ALA A 167 8.62 1.52 18.54
C ALA A 167 8.33 0.13 19.13
N GLN A 168 7.96 -0.80 18.27
CA GLN A 168 7.71 -2.19 18.63
C GLN A 168 8.96 -3.04 18.35
N PRO A 169 9.49 -3.76 19.35
CA PRO A 169 10.69 -4.57 19.16
C PRO A 169 10.38 -5.83 18.35
N LEU A 170 11.18 -6.09 17.33
CA LEU A 170 11.17 -7.35 16.59
C LEU A 170 12.49 -8.12 16.79
N PRO A 171 12.46 -9.46 16.72
CA PRO A 171 13.66 -10.27 16.84
C PRO A 171 14.57 -10.23 15.61
N GLU A 172 14.03 -9.84 14.44
CA GLU A 172 14.72 -9.82 13.16
C GLU A 172 14.71 -8.40 12.55
N ASN A 173 15.74 -8.12 11.73
CA ASN A 173 15.92 -6.79 11.10
C ASN A 173 15.62 -6.83 9.59
N ASN A 174 14.71 -7.69 9.14
CA ASN A 174 14.29 -7.73 7.76
C ASN A 174 13.51 -6.45 7.41
N ASP A 175 13.68 -5.93 6.20
CA ASP A 175 12.88 -4.81 5.73
C ASP A 175 11.42 -5.24 5.63
N LEU A 176 10.54 -4.43 6.18
CA LEU A 176 9.10 -4.58 6.12
C LEU A 176 8.60 -3.68 4.98
N ASN A 177 7.86 -4.26 4.04
CA ASN A 177 7.56 -3.61 2.77
C ASN A 177 6.13 -3.08 2.69
N ASP A 178 5.17 -3.80 3.29
CA ASP A 178 3.77 -3.41 3.26
C ASP A 178 3.00 -3.88 4.49
N ALA A 179 1.87 -3.22 4.77
CA ALA A 179 1.01 -3.51 5.90
C ALA A 179 -0.47 -3.30 5.52
N THR A 180 -1.34 -4.12 6.10
CA THR A 180 -2.80 -3.97 5.96
C THR A 180 -3.52 -4.32 7.25
N TRP A 181 -4.76 -3.85 7.40
CA TRP A 181 -5.71 -4.31 8.40
C TRP A 181 -6.75 -5.20 7.73
N ASP A 182 -6.90 -6.45 8.19
CA ASP A 182 -7.80 -7.43 7.56
C ASP A 182 -9.22 -7.44 8.13
N GLY A 183 -9.51 -6.53 9.05
CA GLY A 183 -10.77 -6.46 9.81
C GLY A 183 -10.69 -7.12 11.18
N SER A 184 -9.63 -7.87 11.48
CA SER A 184 -9.39 -8.56 12.76
C SER A 184 -7.98 -8.37 13.32
N GLN A 185 -6.99 -8.22 12.44
CA GLN A 185 -5.57 -8.05 12.79
C GLN A 185 -4.83 -7.23 11.74
N PHE A 186 -3.76 -6.59 12.15
CA PHE A 186 -2.75 -6.07 11.24
C PHE A 186 -1.93 -7.23 10.68
N MET A 187 -1.62 -7.16 9.40
CA MET A 187 -0.67 -8.03 8.74
C MET A 187 0.42 -7.19 8.09
N VAL A 188 1.66 -7.64 8.24
CA VAL A 188 2.85 -7.02 7.67
C VAL A 188 3.61 -8.06 6.87
N VAL A 189 4.07 -7.67 5.69
CA VAL A 189 4.93 -8.50 4.84
C VAL A 189 6.25 -7.80 4.54
N GLY A 190 7.27 -8.58 4.22
CA GLY A 190 8.60 -8.02 3.98
C GLY A 190 9.57 -8.96 3.28
N SER A 191 10.85 -8.58 3.37
CA SER A 191 11.97 -9.32 2.81
C SER A 191 12.15 -10.68 3.52
N ASN A 192 12.79 -11.65 2.82
CA ASN A 192 13.13 -12.95 3.37
C ASN A 192 11.93 -13.72 3.96
N ASP A 193 10.81 -13.74 3.22
CA ASP A 193 9.58 -14.44 3.64
C ASP A 193 8.98 -13.91 4.95
N THR A 194 9.26 -12.65 5.31
CA THR A 194 8.69 -12.06 6.53
C THR A 194 7.19 -11.90 6.41
N VAL A 195 6.45 -12.50 7.32
CA VAL A 195 5.02 -12.32 7.55
C VAL A 195 4.78 -12.19 9.05
N LEU A 196 4.17 -11.09 9.47
CA LEU A 196 3.86 -10.80 10.86
C LEU A 196 2.38 -10.46 10.99
N THR A 197 1.77 -10.86 12.11
CA THR A 197 0.41 -10.45 12.46
C THR A 197 0.33 -9.89 13.87
N SER A 198 -0.62 -8.97 14.09
CA SER A 198 -0.90 -8.40 15.40
C SER A 198 -2.36 -7.96 15.50
N PRO A 199 -3.11 -8.33 16.54
CA PRO A 199 -4.49 -7.87 16.72
C PRO A 199 -4.62 -6.39 17.10
N ASP A 200 -3.55 -5.78 17.60
CA ASP A 200 -3.57 -4.43 18.19
C ASP A 200 -2.39 -3.53 17.76
N GLY A 201 -1.46 -4.07 16.94
CA GLY A 201 -0.25 -3.38 16.53
C GLY A 201 0.87 -3.32 17.60
N LEU A 202 0.70 -3.97 18.76
CA LEU A 202 1.64 -3.91 19.88
C LEU A 202 2.44 -5.21 20.05
N ALA A 203 1.78 -6.36 19.90
CA ALA A 203 2.41 -7.66 20.01
C ALA A 203 2.35 -8.42 18.68
N TRP A 204 3.49 -8.84 18.15
CA TRP A 204 3.61 -9.40 16.81
C TRP A 204 3.94 -10.90 16.84
N THR A 205 3.24 -11.65 16.00
CA THR A 205 3.48 -13.07 15.76
C THR A 205 4.07 -13.24 14.36
N GLN A 206 5.17 -14.01 14.26
CA GLN A 206 5.79 -14.32 12.97
C GLN A 206 5.23 -15.63 12.42
N HIS A 207 5.01 -15.67 11.11
CA HIS A 207 4.52 -16.82 10.35
C HIS A 207 5.52 -17.27 9.29
N ILE A 208 5.38 -18.52 8.82
CA ILE A 208 6.22 -19.12 7.78
C ILE A 208 5.33 -19.40 6.56
N PRO A 209 5.32 -18.54 5.54
CA PRO A 209 4.37 -18.67 4.42
C PRO A 209 4.69 -19.84 3.46
N GLY A 210 5.76 -20.62 3.73
CA GLY A 210 6.14 -21.77 2.90
C GLY A 210 6.88 -21.42 1.61
N THR A 211 7.20 -20.14 1.40
CA THR A 211 8.08 -19.66 0.35
C THR A 211 9.54 -19.90 0.68
N SER A 212 10.46 -19.55 -0.21
CA SER A 212 11.91 -19.69 0.04
C SER A 212 12.63 -18.43 -0.37
N ASN A 213 12.88 -17.57 0.60
CA ASN A 213 13.63 -16.33 0.43
C ASN A 213 12.99 -15.39 -0.61
N ILE A 214 11.67 -15.23 -0.54
CA ILE A 214 10.90 -14.32 -1.39
C ILE A 214 10.83 -12.95 -0.71
N ASN A 215 10.96 -11.91 -1.49
CA ASN A 215 10.64 -10.55 -1.08
C ASN A 215 9.15 -10.33 -1.35
N LEU A 216 8.32 -10.36 -0.29
CA LEU A 216 6.92 -9.99 -0.37
C LEU A 216 6.82 -8.46 -0.36
N ALA A 217 6.14 -7.88 -1.34
CA ALA A 217 6.14 -6.44 -1.59
C ALA A 217 4.81 -5.78 -1.25
N ALA A 218 3.70 -6.48 -1.43
CA ALA A 218 2.38 -5.95 -1.11
C ALA A 218 1.48 -7.02 -0.50
N VAL A 219 0.55 -6.58 0.37
CA VAL A 219 -0.44 -7.42 1.05
C VAL A 219 -1.79 -6.73 1.10
N THR A 220 -2.87 -7.47 0.82
CA THR A 220 -4.23 -6.95 0.97
C THR A 220 -5.18 -8.04 1.43
N GLN A 221 -6.30 -7.63 2.04
CA GLN A 221 -7.35 -8.56 2.43
C GLN A 221 -8.15 -9.05 1.21
N TYR A 222 -8.65 -10.27 1.31
CA TYR A 222 -9.53 -10.90 0.35
C TYR A 222 -10.72 -11.52 1.09
N ASP A 223 -11.93 -11.22 0.66
CA ASP A 223 -13.12 -11.90 1.19
C ASP A 223 -13.34 -13.19 0.40
N SER A 224 -13.04 -14.32 1.00
CA SER A 224 -13.24 -15.64 0.39
C SER A 224 -14.72 -16.02 0.22
N GLY A 225 -15.65 -15.15 0.62
CA GLY A 225 -17.08 -15.47 0.70
C GLY A 225 -17.42 -16.48 1.79
N LEU A 226 -16.45 -16.89 2.60
CA LEU A 226 -16.63 -17.77 3.74
C LEU A 226 -16.85 -16.94 5.01
N PRO A 227 -17.84 -17.25 5.85
CA PRO A 227 -18.22 -16.39 6.99
C PRO A 227 -17.19 -16.32 8.14
N GLN A 228 -16.03 -16.91 8.02
CA GLN A 228 -15.12 -17.13 9.16
C GLN A 228 -13.67 -16.67 8.94
N ASN A 229 -13.28 -16.24 7.73
CA ASN A 229 -11.91 -15.76 7.53
C ASN A 229 -11.83 -14.89 6.26
N PRO A 230 -11.55 -13.58 6.33
CA PRO A 230 -11.11 -12.86 5.16
C PRO A 230 -9.78 -13.47 4.71
N ALA A 231 -9.74 -14.09 3.53
CA ALA A 231 -8.50 -14.58 2.96
C ALA A 231 -7.60 -13.37 2.68
N ILE A 232 -6.31 -13.54 2.81
CA ILE A 232 -5.31 -12.52 2.59
C ILE A 232 -4.44 -12.94 1.42
N GLY A 233 -4.10 -11.99 0.56
CA GLY A 233 -3.14 -12.21 -0.52
C GLY A 233 -1.90 -11.35 -0.31
N ALA A 234 -0.73 -11.93 -0.57
CA ALA A 234 0.53 -11.22 -0.63
C ALA A 234 1.26 -11.49 -1.95
N VAL A 235 1.86 -10.47 -2.53
CA VAL A 235 2.60 -10.58 -3.80
C VAL A 235 4.03 -10.10 -3.64
N GLY A 236 4.90 -10.52 -4.55
CA GLY A 236 6.29 -10.12 -4.44
C GLY A 236 7.17 -10.54 -5.62
N SER A 237 8.44 -10.78 -5.32
CA SER A 237 9.47 -11.12 -6.30
C SER A 237 9.15 -12.40 -7.06
N SER A 238 9.68 -12.50 -8.28
CA SER A 238 9.52 -13.67 -9.16
C SER A 238 8.07 -14.00 -9.52
N GLY A 239 7.16 -13.02 -9.48
CA GLY A 239 5.74 -13.22 -9.78
C GLY A 239 5.00 -14.06 -8.72
N THR A 240 5.47 -14.05 -7.50
CA THR A 240 4.85 -14.80 -6.41
C THR A 240 3.53 -14.17 -5.98
N LEU A 241 2.52 -14.99 -5.82
CA LEU A 241 1.28 -14.70 -5.07
C LEU A 241 1.13 -15.78 -4.00
N VAL A 242 0.98 -15.38 -2.76
CA VAL A 242 0.68 -16.25 -1.63
C VAL A 242 -0.71 -15.91 -1.12
N LEU A 243 -1.58 -16.90 -1.01
CA LEU A 243 -2.88 -16.78 -0.34
C LEU A 243 -2.74 -17.30 1.08
N ASP A 244 -3.41 -16.61 2.03
CA ASP A 244 -3.36 -16.88 3.46
C ASP A 244 -1.90 -17.01 3.98
N PRO A 245 -1.08 -15.94 3.81
CA PRO A 245 0.34 -16.01 4.13
C PRO A 245 0.63 -16.18 5.63
N ASP A 246 -0.35 -15.95 6.50
CA ASP A 246 -0.31 -16.23 7.94
C ASP A 246 -0.62 -17.70 8.28
N ALA A 247 -1.07 -18.50 7.33
CA ALA A 247 -1.11 -19.96 7.48
C ALA A 247 0.31 -20.56 7.38
N ASP A 248 0.56 -21.65 8.10
CA ASP A 248 1.83 -22.34 8.08
C ASP A 248 1.69 -23.76 7.45
N PRO A 249 2.00 -23.96 6.17
CA PRO A 249 2.37 -22.98 5.14
C PRO A 249 1.15 -22.29 4.48
N GLY A 250 1.37 -21.08 3.92
CA GLY A 250 0.41 -20.43 3.04
C GLY A 250 0.30 -21.10 1.67
N THR A 251 -0.69 -20.71 0.89
CA THR A 251 -0.92 -21.28 -0.45
C THR A 251 -0.21 -20.47 -1.53
N ILE A 252 0.81 -21.04 -2.18
CA ILE A 252 1.53 -20.40 -3.29
C ILE A 252 0.77 -20.61 -4.59
N VAL A 253 0.48 -19.51 -5.30
CA VAL A 253 -0.21 -19.50 -6.59
C VAL A 253 0.77 -19.09 -7.70
N LEU A 254 0.77 -19.83 -8.81
CA LEU A 254 1.58 -19.49 -9.98
C LEU A 254 0.84 -18.43 -10.81
N THR A 255 1.37 -17.20 -10.83
CA THR A 255 0.78 -16.08 -11.61
C THR A 255 1.10 -16.14 -13.10
N GLY A 256 2.04 -16.99 -13.52
CA GLY A 256 2.50 -17.09 -14.90
C GLY A 256 3.47 -15.99 -15.34
N THR A 257 3.87 -15.10 -14.46
CA THR A 257 4.94 -14.11 -14.68
C THR A 257 6.13 -14.38 -13.76
N THR A 258 7.31 -13.88 -14.15
CA THR A 258 8.52 -13.86 -13.30
C THR A 258 8.88 -12.43 -12.87
N ARG A 259 8.02 -11.47 -13.19
CA ARG A 259 8.23 -10.06 -12.85
C ARG A 259 7.98 -9.81 -11.37
N MET A 260 8.60 -8.76 -10.84
CA MET A 260 8.24 -8.24 -9.53
C MET A 260 6.80 -7.75 -9.57
N LEU A 261 6.00 -8.17 -8.61
CA LEU A 261 4.66 -7.69 -8.32
C LEU A 261 4.76 -6.76 -7.11
N SER A 262 4.29 -5.52 -7.24
CA SER A 262 4.60 -4.43 -6.31
C SER A 262 3.38 -3.91 -5.55
N GLY A 263 2.19 -3.97 -6.15
CA GLY A 263 0.96 -3.50 -5.54
C GLY A 263 -0.19 -4.46 -5.83
N MET A 264 -1.16 -4.48 -4.94
CA MET A 264 -2.39 -5.24 -5.14
C MET A 264 -3.57 -4.62 -4.40
N THR A 265 -4.74 -4.76 -4.99
CA THR A 265 -6.01 -4.36 -4.36
C THR A 265 -7.09 -5.40 -4.60
N ARG A 266 -8.06 -5.47 -3.69
CA ARG A 266 -9.25 -6.27 -3.85
C ARG A 266 -10.32 -5.49 -4.61
N VAL A 267 -11.00 -6.16 -5.52
CA VAL A 267 -12.18 -5.65 -6.24
C VAL A 267 -13.36 -6.57 -6.00
N ASP A 268 -14.52 -6.00 -5.69
CA ASP A 268 -15.79 -6.71 -5.64
C ASP A 268 -16.60 -6.32 -6.89
N ASP A 269 -17.02 -7.30 -7.69
CA ASP A 269 -17.74 -7.05 -8.96
C ASP A 269 -19.22 -6.70 -8.78
N GLY A 270 -19.69 -6.54 -7.54
CA GLY A 270 -21.10 -6.27 -7.21
C GLY A 270 -22.05 -7.46 -7.44
N ALA A 271 -21.55 -8.57 -8.00
CA ALA A 271 -22.28 -9.81 -8.20
C ALA A 271 -21.93 -10.87 -7.14
N GLY A 272 -21.13 -10.48 -6.14
CA GLY A 272 -20.65 -11.35 -5.06
C GLY A 272 -19.40 -12.13 -5.41
N ASN A 273 -18.68 -11.77 -6.49
CA ASN A 273 -17.36 -12.33 -6.76
C ASN A 273 -16.31 -11.26 -6.45
N ALA A 274 -15.30 -11.63 -5.68
CA ALA A 274 -14.13 -10.82 -5.45
C ALA A 274 -12.94 -11.36 -6.24
N TYR A 275 -12.02 -10.48 -6.62
CA TYR A 275 -10.77 -10.83 -7.27
C TYR A 275 -9.69 -9.80 -6.91
N PHE A 276 -8.44 -10.19 -7.06
CA PHE A 276 -7.31 -9.28 -6.94
C PHE A 276 -6.99 -8.60 -8.26
N VAL A 277 -6.66 -7.33 -8.21
CA VAL A 277 -5.91 -6.61 -9.24
C VAL A 277 -4.50 -6.41 -8.71
N ILE A 278 -3.52 -6.85 -9.47
CA ILE A 278 -2.11 -6.91 -9.08
C ILE A 278 -1.31 -6.14 -10.14
N VAL A 279 -0.44 -5.26 -9.70
CA VAL A 279 0.43 -4.46 -10.58
C VAL A 279 1.90 -4.72 -10.29
N GLY A 280 2.77 -4.37 -11.23
CA GLY A 280 4.20 -4.56 -11.05
C GLY A 280 5.06 -4.06 -12.22
N ASN A 281 6.29 -4.56 -12.30
CA ASN A 281 7.29 -4.12 -13.27
C ASN A 281 6.82 -4.27 -14.73
N ASP A 282 7.37 -3.40 -15.59
CA ASP A 282 7.11 -3.34 -17.04
C ASP A 282 5.61 -3.21 -17.37
N GLY A 283 4.87 -2.41 -16.58
CA GLY A 283 3.45 -2.18 -16.79
C GLY A 283 2.60 -3.44 -16.63
N THR A 284 3.04 -4.37 -15.77
CA THR A 284 2.29 -5.60 -15.48
C THR A 284 1.00 -5.26 -14.78
N VAL A 285 -0.12 -5.76 -15.29
CA VAL A 285 -1.42 -5.79 -14.63
C VAL A 285 -1.99 -7.20 -14.76
N LEU A 286 -2.31 -7.82 -13.64
CA LEU A 286 -2.89 -9.16 -13.55
C LEU A 286 -4.20 -9.10 -12.78
N THR A 287 -5.09 -10.06 -13.06
CA THR A 287 -6.27 -10.34 -12.24
C THR A 287 -6.22 -11.78 -11.77
N ALA A 288 -6.47 -12.01 -10.48
CA ALA A 288 -6.48 -13.34 -9.87
C ALA A 288 -7.79 -13.54 -9.07
N ARG A 289 -8.42 -14.74 -9.22
CA ARG A 289 -9.65 -15.12 -8.52
C ARG A 289 -9.40 -16.31 -7.63
#